data_644c239d6a86eb28bb0d22fc6e4a41a7
#
_entry.id   644c239d6a86eb28bb0d22fc6e4a41a7
#
_cell.length_a   1.000
_cell.length_b   1.000
_cell.length_c   1.000
_cell.angle_alpha   90.00
_cell.angle_beta   90.00
_cell.angle_gamma   90.00
#
_symmetry.space_group_name_H-M   'P 1'
#
loop_
_entity.id
_entity.type
_entity.pdbx_description
1 polymer ?
#
loop_
_entity_poly.entity_id
_entity_poly.type
_entity_poly.pdbx_seq_one_letter_code
_entity_poly.pdbx_strand_id
1 'polypeptide(L)'
;MLFRSIRGKSLTYPDLAALTGLSMSEVHGALKRVEQARLLAFVDRQPRIVTPSFKEFLLHGARYAFPAARGSMVGGVPTAYAAAPLNRQIAPSADPPPVWPHAEGSARGIALIPLYPSAPAAALRNAALYENLALFDALRMGNARERALAAQLFEERL
;
A
#
# COMPACT_ATOMS: atom_id res chain seq x y z
N MET A 1 -0.77 -10.56 -2.64
CA MET A 1 -2.19 -10.65 -2.24
C MET A 1 -3.15 -9.82 -3.09
N LEU A 2 -2.76 -8.71 -3.68
CA LEU A 2 -3.59 -8.03 -4.70
C LEU A 2 -3.92 -8.92 -5.91
N PHE A 3 -3.10 -9.93 -6.19
CA PHE A 3 -3.27 -10.86 -7.31
C PHE A 3 -3.80 -12.24 -6.88
N ARG A 4 -3.97 -12.47 -5.58
CA ARG A 4 -4.72 -13.63 -5.10
C ARG A 4 -6.17 -13.21 -5.02
N SER A 5 -6.89 -13.62 -6.01
CA SER A 5 -8.34 -13.70 -6.13
C SER A 5 -9.16 -13.14 -4.95
N ILE A 6 -9.87 -12.08 -5.19
CA ILE A 6 -11.18 -11.90 -4.57
C ILE A 6 -12.04 -13.06 -5.12
N ARG A 7 -12.23 -14.14 -4.35
CA ARG A 7 -13.00 -15.35 -4.68
C ARG A 7 -12.40 -16.28 -5.75
N GLY A 8 -11.09 -16.54 -5.78
CA GLY A 8 -10.53 -17.55 -6.68
C GLY A 8 -10.40 -17.12 -8.16
N LYS A 9 -10.78 -15.89 -8.55
CA LYS A 9 -10.60 -15.34 -9.89
C LYS A 9 -9.28 -14.58 -10.02
N SER A 10 -8.58 -14.79 -11.11
CA SER A 10 -7.43 -13.95 -11.48
C SER A 10 -7.90 -12.55 -11.82
N LEU A 11 -7.23 -11.52 -11.29
CA LEU A 11 -7.56 -10.13 -11.61
C LEU A 11 -7.11 -9.79 -13.03
N THR A 12 -8.03 -9.27 -13.82
CA THR A 12 -7.76 -8.74 -15.16
C THR A 12 -7.22 -7.30 -15.08
N TYR A 13 -6.73 -6.78 -16.21
CA TYR A 13 -6.31 -5.37 -16.28
C TYR A 13 -7.44 -4.39 -15.92
N PRO A 14 -8.70 -4.56 -16.43
CA PRO A 14 -9.83 -3.75 -15.98
C PRO A 14 -10.11 -3.85 -14.49
N ASP A 15 -9.99 -5.04 -13.90
CA ASP A 15 -10.19 -5.21 -12.44
C ASP A 15 -9.15 -4.43 -11.64
N LEU A 16 -7.89 -4.47 -12.08
CA LEU A 16 -6.80 -3.72 -11.46
C LEU A 16 -7.01 -2.21 -11.60
N ALA A 17 -7.43 -1.75 -12.77
CA ALA A 17 -7.75 -0.34 -13.01
C ALA A 17 -8.88 0.15 -12.09
N ALA A 18 -9.98 -0.60 -12.03
CA ALA A 18 -11.10 -0.30 -11.14
C ALA A 18 -10.71 -0.30 -9.65
N LEU A 19 -9.90 -1.28 -9.24
CA LEU A 19 -9.44 -1.43 -7.86
C LEU A 19 -8.54 -0.27 -7.42
N THR A 20 -7.60 0.14 -8.27
CA THR A 20 -6.59 1.15 -7.94
C THR A 20 -6.98 2.57 -8.28
N GLY A 21 -7.98 2.75 -9.15
CA GLY A 21 -8.33 4.06 -9.73
C GLY A 21 -7.31 4.56 -10.76
N LEU A 22 -6.46 3.66 -11.27
CA LEU A 22 -5.53 3.96 -12.36
C LEU A 22 -6.20 3.72 -13.72
N SER A 23 -5.73 4.39 -14.76
CA SER A 23 -6.12 4.09 -16.12
C SER A 23 -5.56 2.73 -16.59
N MET A 24 -6.16 2.15 -17.62
CA MET A 24 -5.68 0.89 -18.21
C MET A 24 -4.23 1.01 -18.70
N SER A 25 -3.85 2.14 -19.24
CA SER A 25 -2.47 2.40 -19.70
C SER A 25 -1.48 2.44 -18.55
N GLU A 26 -1.84 3.07 -17.42
CA GLU A 26 -1.02 3.12 -16.21
C GLU A 26 -0.86 1.72 -15.60
N VAL A 27 -1.95 0.93 -15.54
CA VAL A 27 -1.89 -0.47 -15.06
C VAL A 27 -0.95 -1.28 -15.94
N HIS A 28 -1.09 -1.19 -17.28
CA HIS A 28 -0.21 -1.90 -18.20
C HIS A 28 1.26 -1.51 -18.00
N GLY A 29 1.54 -0.22 -17.96
CA GLY A 29 2.89 0.30 -17.72
C GLY A 29 3.45 -0.11 -16.35
N ALA A 30 2.61 -0.12 -15.30
CA ALA A 30 3.01 -0.56 -13.97
C ALA A 30 3.38 -2.05 -13.94
N LEU A 31 2.55 -2.92 -14.52
CA LEU A 31 2.82 -4.36 -14.57
C LEU A 31 4.10 -4.67 -15.35
N LYS A 32 4.33 -3.98 -16.47
CA LYS A 32 5.57 -4.13 -17.25
C LYS A 32 6.81 -3.74 -16.43
N ARG A 33 6.76 -2.63 -15.67
CA ARG A 33 7.88 -2.23 -14.80
C ARG A 33 8.13 -3.23 -13.67
N VAL A 34 7.06 -3.75 -13.05
CA VAL A 34 7.16 -4.72 -11.97
C VAL A 34 7.69 -6.07 -12.47
N GLU A 35 7.34 -6.48 -13.71
CA GLU A 35 7.90 -7.64 -14.40
C GLU A 35 9.38 -7.45 -14.69
N GLN A 36 9.77 -6.30 -15.25
CA GLN A 36 11.19 -5.96 -15.49
C GLN A 36 12.03 -5.98 -14.22
N ALA A 37 11.44 -5.57 -13.10
CA ALA A 37 12.05 -5.64 -11.77
C ALA A 37 12.06 -7.07 -11.18
N ARG A 38 11.54 -8.08 -11.89
CA ARG A 38 11.42 -9.47 -11.42
C ARG A 38 10.62 -9.66 -10.12
N LEU A 39 9.74 -8.71 -9.82
CA LEU A 39 8.82 -8.79 -8.68
C LEU A 39 7.50 -9.49 -9.06
N LEU A 40 7.27 -9.63 -10.37
CA LEU A 40 6.11 -10.26 -10.97
C LEU A 40 6.55 -11.06 -12.19
N ALA A 41 5.88 -12.18 -12.46
CA ALA A 41 6.02 -12.97 -13.67
C ALA A 41 4.65 -13.25 -14.27
N PHE A 42 4.58 -13.42 -15.59
CA PHE A 42 3.36 -13.90 -16.24
C PHE A 42 3.40 -15.41 -16.40
N VAL A 43 2.40 -16.08 -15.81
CA VAL A 43 2.17 -17.52 -15.97
C VAL A 43 0.80 -17.68 -16.62
N ASP A 44 0.73 -18.35 -17.77
CA ASP A 44 -0.50 -18.49 -18.56
C ASP A 44 -1.20 -17.12 -18.83
N ARG A 45 -0.43 -16.11 -19.17
CA ARG A 45 -0.84 -14.72 -19.37
C ARG A 45 -1.44 -14.05 -18.12
N GLN A 46 -1.32 -14.67 -16.96
CA GLN A 46 -1.79 -14.12 -15.69
C GLN A 46 -0.62 -13.55 -14.87
N PRO A 47 -0.73 -12.35 -14.32
CA PRO A 47 0.31 -11.79 -13.48
C PRO A 47 0.39 -12.54 -12.14
N ARG A 48 1.57 -13.01 -11.80
CA ARG A 48 1.88 -13.70 -10.53
C ARG A 48 3.02 -13.01 -9.82
N ILE A 49 2.84 -12.74 -8.54
CA ILE A 49 3.92 -12.18 -7.71
C ILE A 49 5.01 -13.24 -7.54
N VAL A 50 6.25 -12.83 -7.75
CA VAL A 50 7.44 -13.61 -7.37
C VAL A 50 7.67 -13.34 -5.88
N THR A 51 7.01 -14.11 -5.02
CA THR A 51 6.91 -13.85 -3.58
C THR A 51 8.26 -13.60 -2.90
N PRO A 52 9.33 -14.38 -3.13
CA PRO A 52 10.62 -14.12 -2.48
C PRO A 52 11.18 -12.73 -2.85
N SER A 53 11.24 -12.40 -4.12
CA SER A 53 11.76 -11.11 -4.60
C SER A 53 10.89 -9.94 -4.16
N PHE A 54 9.56 -10.11 -4.19
CA PHE A 54 8.62 -9.07 -3.76
C PHE A 54 8.74 -8.81 -2.25
N LYS A 55 8.89 -9.85 -1.44
CA LYS A 55 9.13 -9.75 0.00
C LYS A 55 10.43 -9.01 0.29
N GLU A 56 11.53 -9.41 -0.35
CA GLU A 56 12.82 -8.74 -0.19
C GLU A 56 12.73 -7.26 -0.55
N PHE A 57 12.08 -6.93 -1.67
CA PHE A 57 11.86 -5.55 -2.07
C PHE A 57 11.03 -4.77 -1.03
N LEU A 58 9.92 -5.33 -0.54
CA LEU A 58 9.07 -4.66 0.45
C LEU A 58 9.84 -4.36 1.74
N LEU A 59 10.57 -5.34 2.27
CA LEU A 59 11.21 -5.23 3.57
C LEU A 59 12.47 -4.37 3.54
N HIS A 60 13.24 -4.44 2.45
CA HIS A 60 14.57 -3.84 2.37
C HIS A 60 14.70 -2.70 1.35
N GLY A 61 13.91 -2.72 0.27
CA GLY A 61 14.00 -1.77 -0.85
C GLY A 61 12.98 -0.64 -0.82
N ALA A 62 11.74 -0.91 -0.37
CA ALA A 62 10.61 0.00 -0.54
C ALA A 62 10.85 1.40 0.06
N ARG A 63 11.44 1.49 1.24
CA ARG A 63 11.73 2.77 1.92
C ARG A 63 12.71 3.66 1.16
N TYR A 64 13.58 3.09 0.36
CA TYR A 64 14.57 3.82 -0.45
C TYR A 64 14.02 4.17 -1.83
N ALA A 65 13.26 3.25 -2.43
CA ALA A 65 12.64 3.46 -3.74
C ALA A 65 11.44 4.45 -3.67
N PHE A 66 10.74 4.48 -2.53
CA PHE A 66 9.57 5.34 -2.31
C PHE A 66 9.69 6.10 -0.98
N PRO A 67 10.63 7.03 -0.86
CA PRO A 67 10.80 7.79 0.37
C PRO A 67 9.51 8.53 0.74
N ALA A 68 9.15 8.48 2.01
CA ALA A 68 7.94 9.14 2.50
C ALA A 68 8.19 10.63 2.68
N ALA A 69 7.40 11.47 2.03
CA ALA A 69 7.42 12.92 2.25
C ALA A 69 6.27 13.33 3.17
N ARG A 70 6.61 14.05 4.24
CA ARG A 70 5.65 14.62 5.20
C ARG A 70 5.35 16.06 4.83
N GLY A 71 4.10 16.47 5.01
CA GLY A 71 3.63 17.84 4.79
C GLY A 71 3.12 18.50 6.06
N SER A 72 2.24 19.48 5.89
CA SER A 72 1.56 20.21 6.96
C SER A 72 0.42 19.43 7.59
N MET A 73 -0.19 20.00 8.62
CA MET A 73 -1.43 19.50 9.24
C MET A 73 -2.64 19.66 8.31
N VAL A 74 -3.29 18.56 7.98
CA VAL A 74 -4.46 18.53 7.06
C VAL A 74 -5.53 17.55 7.53
N GLY A 75 -6.72 17.66 6.98
CA GLY A 75 -7.74 16.61 7.03
C GLY A 75 -7.39 15.49 6.04
N GLY A 76 -7.62 14.24 6.43
CA GLY A 76 -7.29 13.13 5.52
C GLY A 76 -7.65 11.75 6.05
N VAL A 77 -7.32 10.74 5.26
CA VAL A 77 -7.49 9.32 5.59
C VAL A 77 -6.28 8.85 6.37
N PRO A 78 -6.44 8.31 7.59
CA PRO A 78 -5.33 7.78 8.38
C PRO A 78 -4.52 6.73 7.61
N THR A 79 -3.20 6.69 7.85
CA THR A 79 -2.33 5.69 7.23
C THR A 79 -1.22 5.24 8.20
N ALA A 80 -0.35 4.36 7.76
CA ALA A 80 0.72 3.77 8.54
C ALA A 80 0.20 3.23 9.90
N TYR A 81 0.85 3.59 11.01
CA TYR A 81 0.46 3.10 12.35
C TYR A 81 -0.93 3.57 12.79
N ALA A 82 -1.47 4.64 12.20
CA ALA A 82 -2.79 5.18 12.53
C ALA A 82 -3.96 4.46 11.82
N ALA A 83 -3.67 3.51 10.94
CA ALA A 83 -4.65 2.73 10.21
C ALA A 83 -4.58 1.22 10.53
N ALA A 84 -5.66 0.49 10.22
CA ALA A 84 -5.66 -0.95 10.32
C ALA A 84 -4.64 -1.58 9.34
N PRO A 85 -4.00 -2.69 9.73
CA PRO A 85 -4.18 -3.45 10.97
C PRO A 85 -3.29 -2.95 12.13
N LEU A 86 -2.36 -2.02 11.90
CA LEU A 86 -1.35 -1.58 12.86
C LEU A 86 -1.95 -0.87 14.07
N ASN A 87 -2.98 -0.06 13.90
CA ASN A 87 -3.65 0.68 14.98
C ASN A 87 -4.32 -0.22 16.02
N ARG A 88 -4.47 -1.52 15.75
CA ARG A 88 -4.97 -2.51 16.72
C ARG A 88 -3.87 -3.04 17.64
N GLN A 89 -2.60 -2.84 17.28
CA GLN A 89 -1.43 -3.40 17.97
C GLN A 89 -0.47 -2.32 18.47
N ILE A 90 -0.65 -1.09 18.01
CA ILE A 90 0.15 0.08 18.41
C ILE A 90 -0.76 1.01 19.21
N ALA A 91 -0.35 1.36 20.43
CA ALA A 91 -1.09 2.30 21.25
C ALA A 91 -1.17 3.67 20.55
N PRO A 92 -2.30 4.39 20.69
CA PRO A 92 -2.41 5.73 20.17
C PRO A 92 -1.29 6.64 20.67
N SER A 93 -0.68 7.41 19.79
CA SER A 93 0.29 8.44 20.14
C SER A 93 -0.44 9.76 20.46
N ALA A 94 0.17 10.58 21.30
CA ALA A 94 -0.24 11.97 21.49
C ALA A 94 0.09 12.84 20.25
N ASP A 95 0.99 12.37 19.39
CA ASP A 95 1.36 13.06 18.16
C ASP A 95 0.25 12.96 17.10
N PRO A 96 0.09 13.98 16.26
CA PRO A 96 -0.85 13.93 15.15
C PRO A 96 -0.59 12.74 14.22
N PRO A 97 -1.63 11.94 13.88
CA PRO A 97 -1.46 10.76 13.03
C PRO A 97 -1.02 11.13 11.61
N PRO A 98 -0.31 10.24 10.91
CA PRO A 98 -0.09 10.38 9.47
C PRO A 98 -1.41 10.18 8.72
N VAL A 99 -1.70 11.08 7.77
CA VAL A 99 -2.91 11.02 6.95
C VAL A 99 -2.60 11.27 5.48
N TRP A 100 -3.28 10.59 4.59
CA TRP A 100 -3.33 11.00 3.18
C TRP A 100 -4.33 12.15 3.04
N PRO A 101 -3.93 13.32 2.49
CA PRO A 101 -4.85 14.42 2.26
C PRO A 101 -6.06 13.97 1.41
N HIS A 102 -7.26 14.11 1.95
CA HIS A 102 -8.50 13.71 1.27
C HIS A 102 -9.72 14.35 1.91
N ALA A 103 -10.68 14.81 1.08
CA ALA A 103 -11.88 15.51 1.58
C ALA A 103 -12.76 14.63 2.47
N GLU A 104 -12.84 13.33 2.18
CA GLU A 104 -13.61 12.35 2.96
C GLU A 104 -12.80 11.71 4.09
N GLY A 105 -11.66 12.29 4.45
CA GLY A 105 -10.82 11.77 5.53
C GLY A 105 -11.45 11.91 6.90
N SER A 106 -11.28 10.92 7.75
CA SER A 106 -11.87 10.83 9.09
C SER A 106 -11.02 11.46 10.20
N ALA A 107 -9.80 11.91 9.89
CA ALA A 107 -8.87 12.42 10.88
C ALA A 107 -8.16 13.70 10.41
N ARG A 108 -7.64 14.46 11.38
CA ARG A 108 -6.72 15.57 11.13
C ARG A 108 -5.33 15.16 11.61
N GLY A 109 -4.34 15.28 10.75
CA GLY A 109 -2.98 14.81 11.05
C GLY A 109 -1.93 15.38 10.13
N ILE A 110 -0.71 14.85 10.22
CA ILE A 110 0.40 15.25 9.35
C ILE A 110 0.22 14.61 7.98
N ALA A 111 0.19 15.44 6.95
CA ALA A 111 0.08 14.97 5.57
C ALA A 111 1.23 14.01 5.23
N LEU A 112 0.89 12.85 4.67
CA LEU A 112 1.80 11.95 4.01
C LEU A 112 1.44 11.90 2.54
N ILE A 113 2.41 12.15 1.66
CA ILE A 113 2.17 12.01 0.22
C ILE A 113 1.88 10.54 -0.07
N PRO A 114 0.68 10.22 -0.60
CA PRO A 114 0.31 8.85 -0.91
C PRO A 114 1.21 8.29 -2.02
N LEU A 115 1.31 6.95 -2.10
CA LEU A 115 2.13 6.26 -3.10
C LEU A 115 1.77 6.65 -4.53
N TYR A 116 0.49 6.93 -4.77
CA TYR A 116 -0.04 7.49 -6.03
C TYR A 116 -1.31 8.31 -5.74
N PRO A 117 -1.68 9.28 -6.60
CA PRO A 117 -2.73 10.26 -6.28
C PRO A 117 -4.11 9.64 -5.98
N SER A 118 -4.51 8.57 -6.66
CA SER A 118 -5.80 7.90 -6.43
C SER A 118 -5.81 6.91 -5.27
N ALA A 119 -4.67 6.69 -4.57
CA ALA A 119 -4.56 5.72 -3.49
C ALA A 119 -5.56 5.95 -2.34
N PRO A 120 -5.78 7.18 -1.83
CA PRO A 120 -6.74 7.41 -0.75
C PRO A 120 -8.17 7.03 -1.15
N ALA A 121 -8.62 7.47 -2.32
CA ALA A 121 -9.95 7.15 -2.83
C ALA A 121 -10.13 5.65 -3.11
N ALA A 122 -9.09 4.97 -3.62
CA ALA A 122 -9.10 3.52 -3.83
C ALA A 122 -9.16 2.76 -2.51
N ALA A 123 -8.41 3.21 -1.50
CA ALA A 123 -8.40 2.64 -0.15
C ALA A 123 -9.78 2.71 0.51
N LEU A 124 -10.46 3.82 0.41
CA LEU A 124 -11.81 4.00 0.98
C LEU A 124 -12.84 3.02 0.38
N ARG A 125 -12.63 2.57 -0.86
CA ARG A 125 -13.51 1.61 -1.54
C ARG A 125 -13.14 0.15 -1.28
N ASN A 126 -11.91 -0.13 -0.79
CA ASN A 126 -11.43 -1.49 -0.61
C ASN A 126 -10.57 -1.64 0.64
N ALA A 127 -11.14 -2.22 1.69
CA ALA A 127 -10.48 -2.39 2.98
C ALA A 127 -9.16 -3.19 2.89
N ALA A 128 -9.08 -4.23 2.06
CA ALA A 128 -7.87 -5.03 1.91
C ALA A 128 -6.74 -4.22 1.22
N LEU A 129 -7.09 -3.39 0.23
CA LEU A 129 -6.14 -2.48 -0.40
C LEU A 129 -5.69 -1.41 0.60
N TYR A 130 -6.62 -0.86 1.39
CA TYR A 130 -6.32 0.13 2.42
C TYR A 130 -5.29 -0.41 3.42
N GLU A 131 -5.54 -1.59 4.00
CA GLU A 131 -4.61 -2.21 4.94
C GLU A 131 -3.21 -2.42 4.33
N ASN A 132 -3.13 -2.89 3.09
CA ASN A 132 -1.85 -3.10 2.42
C ASN A 132 -1.11 -1.79 2.14
N LEU A 133 -1.80 -0.72 1.74
CA LEU A 133 -1.20 0.59 1.54
C LEU A 133 -0.74 1.21 2.87
N ALA A 134 -1.51 1.05 3.95
CA ALA A 134 -1.13 1.52 5.27
C ALA A 134 0.11 0.77 5.81
N LEU A 135 0.18 -0.55 5.63
CA LEU A 135 1.38 -1.34 5.95
C LEU A 135 2.60 -0.90 5.13
N PHE A 136 2.40 -0.62 3.84
CA PHE A 136 3.47 -0.11 2.98
C PHE A 136 3.99 1.25 3.46
N ASP A 137 3.10 2.15 3.86
CA ASP A 137 3.48 3.43 4.44
C ASP A 137 4.24 3.27 5.75
N ALA A 138 3.86 2.32 6.60
CA ALA A 138 4.61 2.01 7.82
C ALA A 138 6.01 1.49 7.52
N LEU A 139 6.21 0.68 6.48
CA LEU A 139 7.54 0.23 6.06
C LEU A 139 8.42 1.39 5.59
N ARG A 140 7.86 2.37 4.86
CA ARG A 140 8.66 3.46 4.30
C ARG A 140 8.89 4.64 5.26
N MET A 141 8.02 4.85 6.27
CA MET A 141 8.12 6.01 7.16
C MET A 141 8.19 5.68 8.67
N GLY A 142 7.79 4.50 9.06
CA GLY A 142 7.66 4.10 10.46
C GLY A 142 8.99 4.05 11.21
N ASN A 143 8.91 4.11 12.53
CA ASN A 143 10.04 3.81 13.41
C ASN A 143 10.40 2.32 13.35
N ALA A 144 11.44 1.88 14.04
CA ALA A 144 11.92 0.50 13.98
C ALA A 144 10.84 -0.52 14.38
N ARG A 145 10.06 -0.22 15.45
CA ARG A 145 8.98 -1.08 15.93
C ARG A 145 7.82 -1.17 14.94
N GLU A 146 7.40 -0.04 14.38
CA GLU A 146 6.33 0.02 13.39
C GLU A 146 6.70 -0.74 12.11
N ARG A 147 7.94 -0.57 11.64
CA ARG A 147 8.45 -1.32 10.48
C ARG A 147 8.51 -2.82 10.73
N ALA A 148 9.00 -3.24 11.90
CA ALA A 148 9.08 -4.66 12.25
C ALA A 148 7.68 -5.30 12.27
N LEU A 149 6.70 -4.63 12.87
CA LEU A 149 5.32 -5.11 12.91
C LEU A 149 4.69 -5.12 11.52
N ALA A 150 4.90 -4.07 10.72
CA ALA A 150 4.40 -4.04 9.34
C ALA A 150 5.01 -5.15 8.48
N ALA A 151 6.30 -5.44 8.67
CA ALA A 151 6.99 -6.54 8.00
C ALA A 151 6.36 -7.89 8.34
N GLN A 152 6.16 -8.18 9.63
CA GLN A 152 5.50 -9.40 10.09
C GLN A 152 4.10 -9.55 9.47
N LEU A 153 3.28 -8.50 9.53
CA LEU A 153 1.92 -8.52 9.00
C LEU A 153 1.87 -8.67 7.47
N PHE A 154 2.89 -8.21 6.75
CA PHE A 154 3.01 -8.50 5.32
C PHE A 154 3.42 -9.96 5.06
N GLU A 155 4.33 -10.51 5.86
CA GLU A 155 4.73 -11.92 5.72
C GLU A 155 3.58 -12.89 5.90
N GLU A 156 2.68 -12.61 6.83
CA GLU A 156 1.46 -13.41 7.07
C GLU A 156 0.47 -13.36 5.89
N ARG A 157 0.60 -12.35 5.01
CA ARG A 157 -0.30 -12.12 3.86
C ARG A 157 0.25 -12.60 2.53
N LEU A 158 1.54 -12.88 2.42
CA LEU A 158 2.24 -13.30 1.20
C LEU A 158 2.33 -14.82 1.09
#